data_1e25ade6bc69caa5d4d889404937bdac
#
_entry.id   1e25ade6bc69caa5d4d889404937bdac
#
_cell.length_a   1.000
_cell.length_b   1.000
_cell.length_c   1.000
_cell.angle_alpha   90.00
_cell.angle_beta   90.00
_cell.angle_gamma   90.00
#
_symmetry.space_group_name_H-M   'P 1'
#
loop_
_entity.id
_entity.type
_entity.pdbx_description
1 polymer ?
#
loop_
_entity_poly.entity_id
_entity_poly.type
_entity_poly.pdbx_seq_one_letter_code
_entity_poly.pdbx_strand_id
1 'polypeptide(L)'
;MTIHLGPPAAPPRPAPAPAIRGWRPGRRALLAAATVLVVAAAVAWVGTHRAGADPGVRTVVVTMHHSRFQPAAIEVAPGATVRFVLRNTDPIDHEFIIGGPAVHDLHERGTQRHHDSPGEVSVPAGEERSTTVSFNLAAPGRLEYACHLPGHYAYGMRGLVTVTER
;
A
#
# COMPACT_ATOMS: atom_id res chain seq x y z
N MET A 1 72.40 -35.52 -73.30
CA MET A 1 72.56 -34.73 -72.10
C MET A 1 71.17 -34.17 -71.77
N THR A 2 70.42 -34.86 -70.88
CA THR A 2 69.04 -34.59 -70.63
C THR A 2 68.93 -33.86 -69.27
N ILE A 3 68.51 -32.59 -69.32
CA ILE A 3 68.36 -31.76 -68.12
C ILE A 3 66.99 -32.07 -67.52
N HIS A 4 66.97 -32.59 -66.31
CA HIS A 4 65.76 -32.80 -65.51
C HIS A 4 65.47 -31.52 -64.70
N LEU A 5 64.44 -30.81 -65.12
CA LEU A 5 63.90 -29.67 -64.32
C LEU A 5 62.97 -30.28 -63.26
N GLY A 6 63.32 -30.07 -62.01
CA GLY A 6 62.50 -30.44 -60.90
C GLY A 6 61.22 -29.61 -60.84
N PRO A 7 60.13 -30.09 -60.09
CA PRO A 7 58.86 -29.39 -60.01
C PRO A 7 59.04 -28.03 -59.32
N PRO A 8 58.21 -27.03 -59.69
CA PRO A 8 58.22 -25.72 -59.09
C PRO A 8 57.80 -25.76 -57.59
N ALA A 9 58.45 -24.92 -56.78
CA ALA A 9 58.15 -24.80 -55.33
C ALA A 9 56.75 -24.35 -55.12
N ALA A 10 56.07 -24.99 -54.13
CA ALA A 10 54.72 -24.62 -53.74
C ALA A 10 54.65 -23.21 -53.14
N PRO A 11 53.55 -22.43 -53.36
CA PRO A 11 53.42 -21.09 -52.86
C PRO A 11 53.35 -21.10 -51.32
N PRO A 12 53.81 -20.04 -50.64
CA PRO A 12 53.77 -19.92 -49.18
C PRO A 12 52.28 -19.90 -48.65
N ARG A 13 52.07 -20.59 -47.57
CA ARG A 13 50.74 -20.61 -46.92
C ARG A 13 50.37 -19.20 -46.43
N PRO A 14 49.12 -18.76 -46.61
CA PRO A 14 48.65 -17.50 -46.05
C PRO A 14 48.72 -17.54 -44.51
N ALA A 15 49.10 -16.40 -43.95
CA ALA A 15 49.19 -16.21 -42.51
C ALA A 15 47.79 -16.38 -41.86
N PRO A 16 47.69 -16.96 -40.65
CA PRO A 16 46.44 -17.10 -39.98
C PRO A 16 45.84 -15.73 -39.66
N ALA A 17 44.50 -15.58 -39.91
CA ALA A 17 43.77 -14.36 -39.60
C ALA A 17 43.81 -14.07 -38.07
N PRO A 18 43.88 -12.80 -37.67
CA PRO A 18 43.87 -12.44 -36.25
C PRO A 18 42.57 -12.93 -35.57
N ALA A 19 42.73 -13.66 -34.48
CA ALA A 19 41.60 -14.12 -33.69
C ALA A 19 40.86 -12.90 -33.10
N ILE A 20 39.59 -12.73 -33.46
CA ILE A 20 38.69 -11.73 -32.85
C ILE A 20 38.51 -12.15 -31.39
N ARG A 21 39.17 -11.42 -30.51
CA ARG A 21 39.02 -11.61 -29.06
C ARG A 21 37.59 -11.23 -28.69
N GLY A 22 36.71 -12.24 -28.50
CA GLY A 22 35.35 -12.04 -28.07
C GLY A 22 35.32 -11.26 -26.76
N TRP A 23 34.76 -10.07 -26.80
CA TRP A 23 34.54 -9.24 -25.61
C TRP A 23 33.54 -9.96 -24.70
N ARG A 24 34.06 -10.53 -23.61
CA ARG A 24 33.20 -11.09 -22.56
C ARG A 24 32.94 -9.97 -21.54
N PRO A 25 31.67 -9.54 -21.36
CA PRO A 25 31.37 -8.55 -20.34
C PRO A 25 31.79 -9.10 -18.97
N GLY A 26 32.59 -8.32 -18.26
CA GLY A 26 33.08 -8.71 -16.95
C GLY A 26 31.92 -8.89 -15.94
N ARG A 27 32.15 -9.75 -14.93
CA ARG A 27 31.16 -10.02 -13.85
C ARG A 27 30.57 -8.74 -13.27
N ARG A 28 31.31 -7.65 -13.21
CA ARG A 28 30.86 -6.33 -12.74
C ARG A 28 29.79 -5.71 -13.65
N ALA A 29 29.89 -5.86 -14.97
CA ALA A 29 28.88 -5.37 -15.92
C ALA A 29 27.57 -6.17 -15.82
N LEU A 30 27.64 -7.49 -15.59
CA LEU A 30 26.46 -8.33 -15.38
C LEU A 30 25.76 -8.02 -14.05
N LEU A 31 26.51 -7.74 -12.98
CA LEU A 31 25.94 -7.35 -11.69
C LEU A 31 25.25 -5.99 -11.77
N ALA A 32 25.84 -5.01 -12.46
CA ALA A 32 25.22 -3.70 -12.66
C ALA A 32 23.91 -3.80 -13.45
N ALA A 33 23.87 -4.61 -14.51
CA ALA A 33 22.65 -4.83 -15.29
C ALA A 33 21.55 -5.53 -14.46
N ALA A 34 21.90 -6.51 -13.63
CA ALA A 34 20.96 -7.19 -12.75
C ALA A 34 20.39 -6.24 -11.69
N THR A 35 21.20 -5.35 -11.12
CA THR A 35 20.74 -4.37 -10.12
C THR A 35 19.76 -3.37 -10.73
N VAL A 36 20.02 -2.88 -11.94
CA VAL A 36 19.11 -1.95 -12.63
C VAL A 36 17.76 -2.62 -12.92
N LEU A 37 17.75 -3.89 -13.34
CA LEU A 37 16.51 -4.64 -13.59
C LEU A 37 15.69 -4.87 -12.32
N VAL A 38 16.34 -5.17 -11.19
CA VAL A 38 15.66 -5.36 -9.89
C VAL A 38 15.06 -4.06 -9.41
N VAL A 39 15.77 -2.93 -9.52
CA VAL A 39 15.24 -1.62 -9.12
C VAL A 39 14.08 -1.21 -10.02
N ALA A 40 14.17 -1.41 -11.33
CA ALA A 40 13.08 -1.12 -12.26
C ALA A 40 11.84 -1.98 -11.98
N ALA A 41 12.01 -3.27 -11.68
CA ALA A 41 10.92 -4.16 -11.30
C ALA A 41 10.28 -3.75 -9.96
N ALA A 42 11.08 -3.34 -8.97
CA ALA A 42 10.58 -2.87 -7.69
C ALA A 42 9.78 -1.56 -7.82
N VAL A 43 10.25 -0.62 -8.65
CA VAL A 43 9.53 0.64 -8.92
C VAL A 43 8.21 0.36 -9.68
N ALA A 44 8.22 -0.55 -10.65
CA ALA A 44 7.02 -0.97 -11.35
C ALA A 44 6.03 -1.68 -10.41
N TRP A 45 6.53 -2.52 -9.50
CA TRP A 45 5.68 -3.24 -8.53
C TRP A 45 5.01 -2.28 -7.52
N VAL A 46 5.73 -1.27 -7.01
CA VAL A 46 5.16 -0.22 -6.16
C VAL A 46 4.15 0.64 -6.93
N GLY A 47 4.38 0.88 -8.23
CA GLY A 47 3.45 1.62 -9.08
C GLY A 47 2.14 0.87 -9.38
N THR A 48 2.19 -0.46 -9.54
CA THR A 48 1.02 -1.28 -9.88
C THR A 48 0.13 -1.60 -8.67
N HIS A 49 0.66 -1.56 -7.44
CA HIS A 49 -0.15 -1.76 -6.23
C HIS A 49 -0.90 -0.49 -5.76
N ARG A 50 -0.75 0.62 -6.46
CA ARG A 50 -1.64 1.79 -6.31
C ARG A 50 -2.92 1.71 -7.13
N ALA A 51 -3.18 0.57 -7.78
CA ALA A 51 -4.36 0.36 -8.58
C ALA A 51 -5.61 0.22 -7.70
N GLY A 52 -6.54 1.17 -7.81
CA GLY A 52 -7.90 1.06 -7.33
C GLY A 52 -8.38 2.12 -6.35
N ALA A 53 -7.62 3.19 -6.08
CA ALA A 53 -8.23 4.37 -5.47
C ALA A 53 -9.01 5.11 -6.56
N ASP A 54 -10.32 5.17 -6.44
CA ASP A 54 -11.15 6.16 -7.12
C ASP A 54 -10.46 7.53 -6.94
N PRO A 55 -10.17 8.30 -8.02
CA PRO A 55 -9.42 9.56 -7.90
C PRO A 55 -10.05 10.59 -6.96
N GLY A 56 -11.26 10.36 -6.46
CA GLY A 56 -11.94 11.16 -5.44
C GLY A 56 -11.98 10.55 -4.04
N VAL A 57 -11.52 9.29 -3.83
CA VAL A 57 -11.63 8.59 -2.55
C VAL A 57 -10.26 8.35 -1.92
N ARG A 58 -10.02 8.97 -0.78
CA ARG A 58 -8.82 8.74 0.03
C ARG A 58 -9.00 7.47 0.87
N THR A 59 -8.04 6.56 0.86
CA THR A 59 -8.03 5.40 1.76
C THR A 59 -7.21 5.69 3.02
N VAL A 60 -7.80 5.37 4.18
CA VAL A 60 -7.15 5.44 5.49
C VAL A 60 -7.25 4.08 6.16
N VAL A 61 -6.12 3.51 6.54
CA VAL A 61 -6.08 2.27 7.34
C VAL A 61 -6.12 2.64 8.81
N VAL A 62 -7.07 2.04 9.55
CA VAL A 62 -7.19 2.18 11.00
C VAL A 62 -7.02 0.80 11.62
N THR A 63 -5.96 0.63 12.38
CA THR A 63 -5.68 -0.62 13.12
C THR A 63 -6.25 -0.53 14.53
N MET A 64 -6.91 -1.59 14.97
CA MET A 64 -7.35 -1.81 16.34
C MET A 64 -6.34 -2.75 17.00
N HIS A 65 -5.64 -2.23 18.01
CA HIS A 65 -4.60 -2.97 18.71
C HIS A 65 -4.55 -2.56 20.18
N HIS A 66 -4.60 -3.54 21.08
CA HIS A 66 -4.70 -3.33 22.53
C HIS A 66 -5.86 -2.39 22.90
N SER A 67 -7.02 -2.60 22.29
CA SER A 67 -8.23 -1.78 22.47
C SER A 67 -7.95 -0.28 22.24
N ARG A 68 -7.20 0.04 21.21
CA ARG A 68 -6.89 1.40 20.75
C ARG A 68 -6.96 1.47 19.23
N PHE A 69 -7.34 2.62 18.71
CA PHE A 69 -7.26 2.93 17.29
C PHE A 69 -5.92 3.55 16.93
N GLN A 70 -5.34 3.14 15.81
CA GLN A 70 -4.13 3.70 15.24
C GLN A 70 -4.31 3.96 13.74
N PRO A 71 -4.21 5.25 13.29
CA PRO A 71 -3.93 6.45 14.07
C PRO A 71 -5.10 6.82 14.98
N ALA A 72 -4.87 7.59 16.06
CA ALA A 72 -5.89 8.14 16.94
C ALA A 72 -6.40 9.52 16.47
N ALA A 73 -5.78 10.12 15.47
CA ALA A 73 -6.18 11.38 14.87
C ALA A 73 -6.01 11.32 13.34
N ILE A 74 -7.01 11.81 12.63
CA ILE A 74 -7.08 11.81 11.17
C ILE A 74 -7.52 13.20 10.71
N GLU A 75 -6.83 13.77 9.73
CA GLU A 75 -7.22 15.02 9.11
C GLU A 75 -7.80 14.75 7.72
N VAL A 76 -8.91 15.40 7.40
CA VAL A 76 -9.59 15.31 6.10
C VAL A 76 -9.95 16.69 5.57
N ALA A 77 -9.94 16.85 4.25
CA ALA A 77 -10.41 18.07 3.62
C ALA A 77 -11.96 18.12 3.61
N PRO A 78 -12.55 19.32 3.60
CA PRO A 78 -14.00 19.47 3.40
C PRO A 78 -14.42 18.87 2.06
N GLY A 79 -15.52 18.11 2.07
CA GLY A 79 -16.06 17.41 0.91
C GLY A 79 -15.30 16.12 0.55
N ALA A 80 -14.27 15.74 1.29
CA ALA A 80 -13.55 14.50 1.04
C ALA A 80 -14.43 13.27 1.26
N THR A 81 -14.24 12.26 0.42
CA THR A 81 -14.74 10.91 0.66
C THR A 81 -13.58 10.02 1.10
N VAL A 82 -13.72 9.36 2.24
CA VAL A 82 -12.70 8.51 2.83
C VAL A 82 -13.20 7.07 2.95
N ARG A 83 -12.43 6.16 2.40
CA ARG A 83 -12.57 4.72 2.64
C ARG A 83 -11.70 4.36 3.84
N PHE A 84 -12.30 3.97 4.94
CA PHE A 84 -11.62 3.40 6.09
C PHE A 84 -11.45 1.90 5.87
N VAL A 85 -10.22 1.41 6.01
CA VAL A 85 -9.89 -0.01 6.09
C VAL A 85 -9.57 -0.30 7.54
N LEU A 86 -10.40 -1.10 8.18
CA LEU A 86 -10.41 -1.37 9.61
C LEU A 86 -9.77 -2.72 9.86
N ARG A 87 -8.63 -2.75 10.54
CA ARG A 87 -7.89 -3.99 10.85
C ARG A 87 -7.94 -4.25 12.33
N ASN A 88 -8.64 -5.29 12.74
CA ASN A 88 -8.64 -5.73 14.12
C ASN A 88 -7.54 -6.78 14.32
N THR A 89 -6.52 -6.43 15.09
CA THR A 89 -5.40 -7.32 15.44
C THR A 89 -5.50 -7.87 16.86
N ASP A 90 -6.57 -7.51 17.57
CA ASP A 90 -6.86 -8.01 18.90
C ASP A 90 -7.62 -9.36 18.83
N PRO A 91 -7.55 -10.19 19.87
CA PRO A 91 -8.30 -11.44 19.98
C PRO A 91 -9.76 -11.27 20.40
N ILE A 92 -10.26 -10.05 20.42
CA ILE A 92 -11.62 -9.66 20.78
C ILE A 92 -12.26 -8.80 19.70
N ASP A 93 -13.58 -8.76 19.67
CA ASP A 93 -14.33 -7.94 18.73
C ASP A 93 -14.23 -6.46 19.09
N HIS A 94 -14.32 -5.62 18.07
CA HIS A 94 -14.38 -4.17 18.18
C HIS A 94 -15.46 -3.59 17.27
N GLU A 95 -15.75 -2.31 17.48
CA GLU A 95 -16.61 -1.51 16.61
C GLU A 95 -15.86 -0.25 16.16
N PHE A 96 -16.21 0.22 14.98
CA PHE A 96 -15.81 1.53 14.48
C PHE A 96 -17.08 2.32 14.20
N ILE A 97 -17.39 3.25 15.08
CA ILE A 97 -18.55 4.14 14.99
C ILE A 97 -18.03 5.56 14.86
N ILE A 98 -18.28 6.21 13.70
CA ILE A 98 -17.86 7.58 13.48
C ILE A 98 -19.05 8.53 13.42
N GLY A 99 -19.01 9.59 14.21
CA GLY A 99 -20.11 10.55 14.25
C GLY A 99 -19.89 11.72 15.18
N GLY A 100 -20.94 12.54 15.33
CA GLY A 100 -21.02 13.58 16.34
C GLY A 100 -21.51 13.03 17.68
N PRO A 101 -21.60 13.90 18.72
CA PRO A 101 -21.98 13.48 20.08
C PRO A 101 -23.29 12.69 20.14
N ALA A 102 -24.30 13.06 19.37
CA ALA A 102 -25.59 12.37 19.38
C ALA A 102 -25.50 10.90 18.92
N VAL A 103 -24.61 10.60 17.96
CA VAL A 103 -24.37 9.22 17.51
C VAL A 103 -23.76 8.40 18.64
N HIS A 104 -22.73 8.93 19.29
CA HIS A 104 -22.06 8.26 20.41
C HIS A 104 -22.98 8.05 21.60
N ASP A 105 -23.83 9.05 21.94
CA ASP A 105 -24.84 8.94 22.99
C ASP A 105 -25.83 7.80 22.74
N LEU A 106 -26.25 7.57 21.50
CA LEU A 106 -27.16 6.47 21.16
C LEU A 106 -26.48 5.11 21.35
N HIS A 107 -25.23 4.98 20.95
CA HIS A 107 -24.46 3.73 21.09
C HIS A 107 -24.15 3.44 22.57
N GLU A 108 -23.73 4.45 23.35
CA GLU A 108 -23.48 4.29 24.79
C GLU A 108 -24.72 3.85 25.59
N ARG A 109 -25.90 4.27 25.19
CA ARG A 109 -27.16 3.83 25.82
C ARG A 109 -27.60 2.42 25.40
N GLY A 110 -26.88 1.80 24.45
CA GLY A 110 -27.20 0.48 23.92
C GLY A 110 -28.54 0.42 23.16
N THR A 111 -29.04 1.57 22.69
CA THR A 111 -30.30 1.66 21.98
C THR A 111 -30.19 1.36 20.49
N GLN A 112 -28.99 1.40 19.95
CA GLN A 112 -28.70 1.08 18.54
C GLN A 112 -27.92 -0.23 18.46
N ARG A 113 -28.55 -1.27 17.93
CA ARG A 113 -27.99 -2.62 17.82
C ARG A 113 -27.54 -2.99 16.39
N HIS A 114 -27.85 -2.14 15.41
CA HIS A 114 -27.57 -2.41 14.00
C HIS A 114 -26.66 -1.33 13.44
N HIS A 115 -25.57 -1.79 12.80
CA HIS A 115 -24.58 -0.94 12.15
C HIS A 115 -24.87 -0.90 10.66
N ASP A 116 -25.98 -0.28 10.28
CA ASP A 116 -26.45 -0.23 8.89
C ASP A 116 -26.08 1.10 8.18
N SER A 117 -25.44 2.02 8.90
CA SER A 117 -25.07 3.33 8.38
C SER A 117 -23.60 3.36 7.92
N PRO A 118 -23.27 4.16 6.88
CA PRO A 118 -21.88 4.43 6.56
C PRO A 118 -21.12 4.97 7.77
N GLY A 119 -20.03 4.31 8.14
CA GLY A 119 -19.24 4.69 9.33
C GLY A 119 -19.60 3.95 10.60
N GLU A 120 -20.53 2.99 10.57
CA GLU A 120 -20.88 2.14 11.69
C GLU A 120 -20.60 0.67 11.34
N VAL A 121 -19.52 0.11 11.86
CA VAL A 121 -19.01 -1.21 11.46
C VAL A 121 -18.55 -2.02 12.66
N SER A 122 -19.07 -3.25 12.78
CA SER A 122 -18.51 -4.28 13.67
C SER A 122 -17.30 -4.95 12.99
N VAL A 123 -16.22 -5.09 13.73
CA VAL A 123 -14.96 -5.69 13.25
C VAL A 123 -14.57 -6.86 14.16
N PRO A 124 -14.96 -8.09 13.80
CA PRO A 124 -14.62 -9.28 14.59
C PRO A 124 -13.12 -9.45 14.82
N ALA A 125 -12.79 -10.23 15.85
CA ALA A 125 -11.41 -10.54 16.22
C ALA A 125 -10.59 -11.07 15.04
N GLY A 126 -9.44 -10.45 14.78
CA GLY A 126 -8.52 -10.85 13.71
C GLY A 126 -9.01 -10.53 12.28
N GLU A 127 -10.11 -9.83 12.11
CA GLU A 127 -10.69 -9.55 10.79
C GLU A 127 -10.36 -8.14 10.28
N GLU A 128 -10.58 -7.98 8.97
CA GLU A 128 -10.55 -6.69 8.27
C GLU A 128 -11.93 -6.37 7.71
N ARG A 129 -12.37 -5.14 7.89
CA ARG A 129 -13.60 -4.59 7.34
C ARG A 129 -13.33 -3.25 6.66
N SER A 130 -14.27 -2.76 5.89
CA SER A 130 -14.15 -1.40 5.34
C SER A 130 -15.50 -0.70 5.29
N THR A 131 -15.45 0.63 5.45
CA THR A 131 -16.58 1.53 5.26
C THR A 131 -16.13 2.79 4.53
N THR A 132 -17.08 3.47 3.88
CA THR A 132 -16.79 4.72 3.16
C THR A 132 -17.67 5.82 3.74
N VAL A 133 -17.04 6.92 4.11
CA VAL A 133 -17.69 8.09 4.72
C VAL A 133 -17.38 9.34 3.90
N SER A 134 -18.41 10.12 3.56
CA SER A 134 -18.27 11.42 2.91
C SER A 134 -18.39 12.54 3.94
N PHE A 135 -17.37 13.39 4.00
CA PHE A 135 -17.28 14.50 4.95
C PHE A 135 -17.85 15.78 4.33
N ASN A 136 -19.15 15.76 3.98
CA ASN A 136 -19.88 16.88 3.37
C ASN A 136 -20.22 17.98 4.39
N LEU A 137 -19.31 18.26 5.32
CA LEU A 137 -19.50 19.33 6.29
C LEU A 137 -19.34 20.68 5.59
N ALA A 138 -20.31 21.55 5.74
CA ALA A 138 -20.29 22.89 5.18
C ALA A 138 -19.25 23.80 5.87
N ALA A 139 -18.73 23.39 7.04
CA ALA A 139 -17.75 24.10 7.84
C ALA A 139 -16.74 23.12 8.44
N PRO A 140 -15.54 23.62 8.85
CA PRO A 140 -14.60 22.86 9.65
C PRO A 140 -15.27 22.28 10.89
N GLY A 141 -14.87 21.08 11.26
CA GLY A 141 -15.50 20.40 12.40
C GLY A 141 -14.70 19.20 12.87
N ARG A 142 -15.18 18.63 13.95
CA ARG A 142 -14.62 17.42 14.56
C ARG A 142 -15.67 16.37 14.68
N LEU A 143 -15.32 15.15 14.28
CA LEU A 143 -16.10 13.95 14.52
C LEU A 143 -15.23 12.98 15.31
N GLU A 144 -15.84 12.25 16.21
CA GLU A 144 -15.17 11.17 16.93
C GLU A 144 -15.40 9.85 16.20
N TYR A 145 -14.47 8.93 16.28
CA TYR A 145 -14.71 7.50 16.02
C TYR A 145 -14.38 6.71 17.28
N ALA A 146 -15.23 5.75 17.62
CA ALA A 146 -15.18 5.08 18.90
C ALA A 146 -15.66 3.62 18.80
N CYS A 147 -15.33 2.82 19.83
CA CYS A 147 -15.89 1.50 20.07
C CYS A 147 -16.81 1.56 21.28
N HIS A 148 -18.07 1.16 21.13
CA HIS A 148 -19.07 1.19 22.19
C HIS A 148 -19.39 -0.20 22.76
N LEU A 149 -18.57 -1.21 22.46
CA LEU A 149 -18.63 -2.46 23.20
C LEU A 149 -18.39 -2.19 24.71
N PRO A 150 -18.99 -2.98 25.61
CA PRO A 150 -18.97 -2.69 27.03
C PRO A 150 -17.58 -2.35 27.59
N GLY A 151 -17.44 -1.14 28.11
CA GLY A 151 -16.21 -0.62 28.70
C GLY A 151 -15.19 -0.01 27.73
N HIS A 152 -15.21 -0.32 26.44
CA HIS A 152 -14.17 0.12 25.50
C HIS A 152 -14.11 1.64 25.36
N TYR A 153 -15.25 2.29 25.23
CA TYR A 153 -15.32 3.75 25.17
C TYR A 153 -14.81 4.40 26.47
N ALA A 154 -15.25 3.92 27.61
CA ALA A 154 -14.85 4.43 28.93
C ALA A 154 -13.34 4.28 29.18
N TYR A 155 -12.73 3.21 28.66
CA TYR A 155 -11.28 3.00 28.70
C TYR A 155 -10.51 3.74 27.61
N GLY A 156 -11.19 4.57 26.82
CA GLY A 156 -10.59 5.49 25.85
C GLY A 156 -10.28 4.85 24.48
N MET A 157 -11.03 3.83 24.06
CA MET A 157 -10.98 3.34 22.69
C MET A 157 -11.73 4.29 21.75
N ARG A 158 -11.11 5.40 21.43
CA ARG A 158 -11.64 6.47 20.58
C ARG A 158 -10.52 7.22 19.85
N GLY A 159 -10.89 7.90 18.79
CA GLY A 159 -10.03 8.77 18.00
C GLY A 159 -10.82 9.92 17.39
N LEU A 160 -10.14 10.82 16.70
CA LEU A 160 -10.69 12.06 16.20
C LEU A 160 -10.48 12.20 14.69
N VAL A 161 -11.51 12.58 13.97
CA VAL A 161 -11.40 13.11 12.62
C VAL A 161 -11.61 14.63 12.67
N THR A 162 -10.62 15.38 12.18
CA THR A 162 -10.71 16.83 12.02
C THR A 162 -10.91 17.16 10.55
N VAL A 163 -12.04 17.80 10.22
CA VAL A 163 -12.25 18.39 8.91
C VAL A 163 -11.60 19.77 8.93
N THR A 164 -10.52 19.93 8.15
CA THR A 164 -9.69 21.14 8.12
C THR A 164 -10.36 22.25 7.32
N GLU A 165 -9.88 23.48 7.47
CA GLU A 165 -10.20 24.58 6.56
C GLU A 165 -9.49 24.37 5.20
N ARG A 166 -10.04 24.99 4.14
CA ARG A 166 -9.41 25.00 2.80
C ARG A 166 -8.28 26.02 2.76
#